data_ed34d2581c362610b0a5d4e0dcc25d21
#
_entry.id   ed34d2581c362610b0a5d4e0dcc25d21
#
_cell.length_a   1.000
_cell.length_b   1.000
_cell.length_c   1.000
_cell.angle_alpha   90.00
_cell.angle_beta   90.00
_cell.angle_gamma   90.00
#
_symmetry.space_group_name_H-M   'P 1'
#
loop_
_entity.id
_entity.type
_entity.pdbx_description
1 polymer ?
#
loop_
_entity_poly.entity_id
_entity_poly.type
_entity_poly.pdbx_seq_one_letter_code
_entity_poly.pdbx_strand_id
1 'polypeptide(L)'
;MGCLFSLFKGLLYTALLLLLLAGGFAGNMAYEELFHAPWDQILGIENHRRDLSQIHAMENRYGWQSVTVPSEDGTRLKGSYIESGNRNHRAVILLHGLYQNRAMCVPYADIYREMGYSVLMVDLRGHGESGGEYPDWGVHDIEDLNAWVDFLKAKDPSMQIGIHGISLGAAMALLYSGSKEGEAMKFYVADSSYASLMELGREKIMRYTGDDRLVLGMDVLNPFFQAALFVHDRKLLRDLDPLVQSAKARSPLLILHGKSDTLIPYGAAEDLFSEAGSPRKEL
;
A
#
# COMPACT_ATOMS: atom_id res chain seq x y z
N MET A 1 -56.46 -6.43 14.88
CA MET A 1 -55.14 -7.05 14.67
C MET A 1 -54.34 -6.44 13.50
N GLY A 2 -54.95 -6.19 12.32
CA GLY A 2 -54.22 -5.68 11.14
C GLY A 2 -53.56 -4.30 11.30
N CYS A 3 -54.23 -3.35 11.97
CA CYS A 3 -53.69 -2.00 12.16
C CYS A 3 -52.44 -1.96 13.06
N LEU A 4 -52.45 -2.75 14.15
CA LEU A 4 -51.31 -2.84 15.08
C LEU A 4 -50.07 -3.48 14.39
N PHE A 5 -50.28 -4.48 13.54
CA PHE A 5 -49.25 -5.14 12.75
C PHE A 5 -48.67 -4.23 11.68
N SER A 6 -49.49 -3.40 11.04
CA SER A 6 -49.06 -2.40 10.07
C SER A 6 -48.22 -1.30 10.73
N LEU A 7 -48.63 -0.81 11.91
CA LEU A 7 -47.85 0.14 12.71
C LEU A 7 -46.50 -0.43 13.14
N PHE A 8 -46.46 -1.68 13.60
CA PHE A 8 -45.23 -2.35 13.98
C PHE A 8 -44.27 -2.51 12.78
N LYS A 9 -44.74 -2.89 11.60
CA LYS A 9 -43.93 -2.93 10.38
C LYS A 9 -43.42 -1.57 10.00
N GLY A 10 -44.24 -0.53 10.09
CA GLY A 10 -43.82 0.85 9.81
C GLY A 10 -42.66 1.31 10.72
N LEU A 11 -42.80 1.06 12.03
CA LEU A 11 -41.77 1.37 13.02
C LEU A 11 -40.48 0.59 12.75
N LEU A 12 -40.58 -0.70 12.41
CA LEU A 12 -39.43 -1.54 12.08
C LEU A 12 -38.69 -1.03 10.84
N TYR A 13 -39.42 -0.67 9.77
CA TYR A 13 -38.80 -0.12 8.55
C TYR A 13 -38.17 1.24 8.83
N THR A 14 -38.79 2.10 9.61
CA THR A 14 -38.20 3.39 9.99
C THR A 14 -36.93 3.19 10.82
N ALA A 15 -36.95 2.28 11.81
CA ALA A 15 -35.76 1.97 12.60
C ALA A 15 -34.61 1.41 11.75
N LEU A 16 -34.93 0.49 10.81
CA LEU A 16 -33.95 -0.07 9.87
C LEU A 16 -33.37 1.02 8.96
N LEU A 17 -34.20 1.90 8.43
CA LEU A 17 -33.76 3.01 7.61
C LEU A 17 -32.82 3.95 8.38
N LEU A 18 -33.18 4.30 9.62
CA LEU A 18 -32.33 5.14 10.47
C LEU A 18 -30.98 4.46 10.79
N LEU A 19 -31.00 3.16 11.04
CA LEU A 19 -29.77 2.38 11.25
C LEU A 19 -28.87 2.38 10.01
N LEU A 20 -29.44 2.18 8.82
CA LEU A 20 -28.70 2.21 7.55
C LEU A 20 -28.12 3.60 7.27
N LEU A 21 -28.88 4.67 7.53
CA LEU A 21 -28.40 6.03 7.36
C LEU A 21 -27.27 6.37 8.35
N ALA A 22 -27.44 6.00 9.62
CA ALA A 22 -26.40 6.19 10.64
C ALA A 22 -25.15 5.37 10.35
N GLY A 23 -25.33 4.10 9.95
CA GLY A 23 -24.22 3.23 9.53
C GLY A 23 -23.50 3.77 8.30
N GLY A 24 -24.22 4.21 7.28
CA GLY A 24 -23.66 4.82 6.08
C GLY A 24 -22.84 6.09 6.41
N PHE A 25 -23.36 6.94 7.26
CA PHE A 25 -22.64 8.13 7.74
C PHE A 25 -21.36 7.75 8.50
N ALA A 26 -21.45 6.81 9.44
CA ALA A 26 -20.29 6.35 10.21
C ALA A 26 -19.26 5.62 9.33
N GLY A 27 -19.70 4.85 8.34
CA GLY A 27 -18.82 4.18 7.38
C GLY A 27 -18.10 5.19 6.49
N ASN A 28 -18.77 6.26 6.06
CA ASN A 28 -18.12 7.33 5.32
C ASN A 28 -17.12 8.10 6.19
N MET A 29 -17.43 8.36 7.46
CA MET A 29 -16.45 8.95 8.38
C MET A 29 -15.22 8.06 8.55
N ALA A 30 -15.39 6.75 8.70
CA ALA A 30 -14.28 5.81 8.81
C ALA A 30 -13.44 5.75 7.52
N TYR A 31 -14.07 5.90 6.35
CA TYR A 31 -13.38 6.05 5.07
C TYR A 31 -12.52 7.32 5.05
N GLU A 32 -13.07 8.46 5.38
CA GLU A 32 -12.33 9.74 5.43
C GLU A 32 -11.16 9.66 6.43
N GLU A 33 -11.35 9.03 7.58
CA GLU A 33 -10.29 8.85 8.59
C GLU A 33 -9.13 7.98 8.08
N LEU A 34 -9.37 6.98 7.24
CA LEU A 34 -8.30 6.18 6.66
C LEU A 34 -7.28 7.06 5.92
N PHE A 35 -7.74 8.08 5.21
CA PHE A 35 -6.88 8.95 4.42
C PHE A 35 -6.37 10.17 5.18
N HIS A 36 -7.17 10.73 6.10
CA HIS A 36 -6.92 12.03 6.71
C HIS A 36 -6.40 11.98 8.16
N ALA A 37 -6.51 10.83 8.83
CA ALA A 37 -6.01 10.73 10.20
C ALA A 37 -4.48 10.98 10.28
N PRO A 38 -3.98 11.56 11.36
CA PRO A 38 -2.55 11.80 11.57
C PRO A 38 -1.83 10.49 11.95
N TRP A 39 -1.70 9.59 10.98
CA TRP A 39 -1.15 8.26 11.19
C TRP A 39 0.29 8.27 11.70
N ASP A 40 1.08 9.30 11.39
CA ASP A 40 2.41 9.51 11.97
C ASP A 40 2.36 9.61 13.50
N GLN A 41 1.42 10.39 14.03
CA GLN A 41 1.22 10.54 15.48
C GLN A 41 0.60 9.27 16.09
N ILE A 42 -0.42 8.71 15.44
CA ILE A 42 -1.12 7.50 15.91
C ILE A 42 -0.18 6.30 15.97
N LEU A 43 0.69 6.13 14.98
CA LEU A 43 1.64 5.02 14.90
C LEU A 43 2.98 5.34 15.57
N GLY A 44 3.22 6.58 15.98
CA GLY A 44 4.48 7.01 16.60
C GLY A 44 5.67 6.93 15.63
N ILE A 45 5.45 7.20 14.35
CA ILE A 45 6.49 7.19 13.30
C ILE A 45 6.89 8.61 12.91
N GLU A 46 8.16 8.78 12.53
CA GLU A 46 8.66 10.07 12.07
C GLU A 46 8.13 10.41 10.68
N ASN A 47 7.74 11.66 10.49
CA ASN A 47 7.20 12.17 9.23
C ASN A 47 8.27 12.92 8.44
N HIS A 48 8.92 12.22 7.52
CA HIS A 48 9.88 12.77 6.57
C HIS A 48 9.30 12.94 5.17
N ARG A 49 7.99 12.80 5.04
CA ARG A 49 7.27 12.76 3.75
C ARG A 49 7.65 13.89 2.80
N ARG A 50 7.91 15.09 3.29
CA ARG A 50 8.25 16.28 2.49
C ARG A 50 9.68 16.77 2.68
N ASP A 51 10.53 16.06 3.42
CA ASP A 51 11.96 16.39 3.52
C ASP A 51 12.73 15.78 2.36
N LEU A 52 12.96 16.58 1.33
CA LEU A 52 13.61 16.20 0.08
C LEU A 52 15.10 16.57 0.02
N SER A 53 15.63 17.15 1.09
CA SER A 53 17.01 17.67 1.13
C SER A 53 18.05 16.59 0.77
N GLN A 54 17.88 15.39 1.34
CA GLN A 54 18.79 14.28 1.10
C GLN A 54 18.74 13.79 -0.36
N ILE A 55 17.55 13.58 -0.92
CA ILE A 55 17.42 13.04 -2.27
C ILE A 55 17.90 14.02 -3.32
N HIS A 56 17.59 15.32 -3.18
CA HIS A 56 18.07 16.34 -4.09
C HIS A 56 19.61 16.48 -4.04
N ALA A 57 20.20 16.35 -2.84
CA ALA A 57 21.66 16.33 -2.70
C ALA A 57 22.28 15.13 -3.43
N MET A 58 21.66 13.95 -3.34
CA MET A 58 22.10 12.74 -4.03
C MET A 58 21.95 12.84 -5.55
N GLU A 59 20.78 13.30 -6.04
CA GLU A 59 20.54 13.53 -7.46
C GLU A 59 21.59 14.47 -8.06
N ASN A 60 21.84 15.60 -7.39
CA ASN A 60 22.85 16.58 -7.83
C ASN A 60 24.28 16.02 -7.79
N ARG A 61 24.63 15.29 -6.71
CA ARG A 61 25.98 14.77 -6.51
C ARG A 61 26.36 13.66 -7.50
N TYR A 62 25.40 12.77 -7.78
CA TYR A 62 25.63 11.55 -8.56
C TYR A 62 25.03 11.61 -9.97
N GLY A 63 24.37 12.71 -10.33
CA GLY A 63 23.73 12.86 -11.64
C GLY A 63 22.56 11.91 -11.87
N TRP A 64 21.85 11.52 -10.80
CA TRP A 64 20.67 10.68 -10.96
C TRP A 64 19.56 11.42 -11.69
N GLN A 65 18.86 10.73 -12.56
CA GLN A 65 17.79 11.34 -13.36
C GLN A 65 16.53 11.54 -12.53
N SER A 66 16.17 12.78 -12.27
CA SER A 66 14.86 13.13 -11.71
C SER A 66 13.79 12.93 -12.79
N VAL A 67 12.84 12.04 -12.56
CA VAL A 67 11.84 11.63 -13.54
C VAL A 67 10.43 11.90 -13.05
N THR A 68 9.52 12.16 -13.99
CA THR A 68 8.11 12.41 -13.70
C THR A 68 7.27 11.68 -14.73
N VAL A 69 6.25 10.95 -14.28
CA VAL A 69 5.27 10.28 -15.13
C VAL A 69 3.86 10.61 -14.67
N PRO A 70 2.87 10.68 -15.57
CA PRO A 70 1.47 10.76 -15.16
C PRO A 70 0.95 9.36 -14.81
N SER A 71 0.13 9.25 -13.76
CA SER A 71 -0.72 8.11 -13.52
C SER A 71 -1.92 8.11 -14.46
N GLU A 72 -2.73 7.06 -14.45
CA GLU A 72 -3.93 6.94 -15.29
C GLU A 72 -4.94 8.07 -15.05
N ASP A 73 -5.10 8.51 -13.80
CA ASP A 73 -5.96 9.64 -13.41
C ASP A 73 -5.35 11.02 -13.65
N GLY A 74 -4.13 11.08 -14.24
CA GLY A 74 -3.38 12.30 -14.48
C GLY A 74 -2.56 12.80 -13.29
N THR A 75 -2.59 12.14 -12.15
CA THR A 75 -1.74 12.46 -11.01
C THR A 75 -0.27 12.38 -11.40
N ARG A 76 0.49 13.43 -11.10
CA ARG A 76 1.92 13.49 -11.40
C ARG A 76 2.71 12.69 -10.38
N LEU A 77 3.40 11.65 -10.84
CA LEU A 77 4.26 10.80 -10.02
C LEU A 77 5.73 11.18 -10.21
N LYS A 78 6.51 11.15 -9.13
CA LYS A 78 7.91 11.57 -9.10
C LYS A 78 8.81 10.43 -8.67
N GLY A 79 10.00 10.35 -9.30
CA GLY A 79 11.01 9.35 -8.97
C GLY A 79 12.41 9.80 -9.35
N SER A 80 13.40 9.02 -8.91
CA SER A 80 14.82 9.14 -9.27
C SER A 80 15.26 7.85 -9.95
N TYR A 81 15.73 7.97 -11.18
CA TYR A 81 16.22 6.85 -11.98
C TYR A 81 17.74 6.84 -12.06
N ILE A 82 18.31 5.67 -11.81
CA ILE A 82 19.75 5.40 -11.87
C ILE A 82 19.96 4.32 -12.93
N GLU A 83 20.54 4.70 -14.06
CA GLU A 83 20.82 3.74 -15.13
C GLU A 83 22.04 2.88 -14.78
N SER A 84 21.90 1.56 -15.00
CA SER A 84 23.05 0.65 -14.88
C SER A 84 23.99 0.84 -16.07
N GLY A 85 25.29 0.91 -15.79
CA GLY A 85 26.31 0.84 -16.84
C GLY A 85 26.35 -0.52 -17.57
N ASN A 86 25.73 -1.54 -17.03
CA ASN A 86 25.65 -2.88 -17.60
C ASN A 86 24.41 -3.03 -18.48
N ARG A 87 24.55 -3.41 -19.73
CA ARG A 87 23.43 -3.69 -20.64
C ARG A 87 22.82 -5.08 -20.36
N ASN A 88 22.40 -5.34 -19.12
CA ASN A 88 21.83 -6.61 -18.70
C ASN A 88 20.30 -6.66 -18.69
N HIS A 89 19.67 -5.55 -19.10
CA HIS A 89 18.21 -5.41 -19.17
C HIS A 89 17.49 -5.69 -17.84
N ARG A 90 18.11 -5.37 -16.70
CA ARG A 90 17.52 -5.57 -15.36
C ARG A 90 17.26 -4.25 -14.66
N ALA A 91 16.08 -4.13 -14.07
CA ALA A 91 15.72 -2.99 -13.24
C ALA A 91 14.99 -3.42 -11.97
N VAL A 92 15.02 -2.56 -10.97
CA VAL A 92 14.20 -2.67 -9.76
C VAL A 92 13.50 -1.36 -9.49
N ILE A 93 12.21 -1.44 -9.12
CA ILE A 93 11.44 -0.33 -8.57
C ILE A 93 11.50 -0.45 -7.04
N LEU A 94 11.89 0.62 -6.36
CA LEU A 94 11.98 0.70 -4.90
C LEU A 94 10.87 1.59 -4.36
N LEU A 95 10.10 1.07 -3.40
CA LEU A 95 8.95 1.71 -2.78
C LEU A 95 9.21 1.95 -1.30
N HIS A 96 9.10 3.19 -0.85
CA HIS A 96 9.36 3.60 0.54
C HIS A 96 8.17 3.33 1.48
N GLY A 97 8.39 3.50 2.78
CA GLY A 97 7.38 3.36 3.83
C GLY A 97 6.47 4.58 3.99
N LEU A 98 5.43 4.40 4.83
CA LEU A 98 4.47 5.46 5.18
C LEU A 98 5.19 6.68 5.76
N TYR A 99 4.79 7.89 5.35
CA TYR A 99 5.37 9.19 5.72
C TYR A 99 6.87 9.34 5.46
N GLN A 100 7.42 8.50 4.58
CA GLN A 100 8.77 8.63 4.04
C GLN A 100 8.72 9.22 2.62
N ASN A 101 9.85 9.22 1.93
CA ASN A 101 9.97 9.53 0.53
C ASN A 101 11.06 8.64 -0.10
N ARG A 102 11.33 8.80 -1.39
CA ARG A 102 12.29 7.96 -2.12
C ARG A 102 13.72 7.99 -1.56
N ALA A 103 14.09 8.97 -0.70
CA ALA A 103 15.39 8.97 -0.03
C ALA A 103 15.59 7.76 0.90
N MET A 104 14.52 7.24 1.50
CA MET A 104 14.56 6.01 2.30
C MET A 104 15.09 4.81 1.51
N CYS A 105 14.91 4.81 0.20
CA CYS A 105 15.33 3.72 -0.67
C CYS A 105 16.82 3.73 -1.04
N VAL A 106 17.56 4.79 -0.73
CA VAL A 106 18.97 4.95 -1.13
C VAL A 106 19.87 3.78 -0.68
N PRO A 107 19.82 3.29 0.57
CA PRO A 107 20.64 2.15 0.98
C PRO A 107 20.38 0.88 0.15
N TYR A 108 19.12 0.64 -0.20
CA TYR A 108 18.72 -0.49 -1.05
C TYR A 108 19.15 -0.29 -2.50
N ALA A 109 19.08 0.96 -2.99
CA ALA A 109 19.55 1.32 -4.33
C ALA A 109 21.02 0.95 -4.54
N ASP A 110 21.87 1.16 -3.54
CA ASP A 110 23.29 0.82 -3.62
C ASP A 110 23.50 -0.70 -3.76
N ILE A 111 22.75 -1.52 -3.01
CA ILE A 111 22.79 -2.98 -3.12
C ILE A 111 22.43 -3.43 -4.55
N TYR A 112 21.32 -2.93 -5.11
CA TYR A 112 20.90 -3.32 -6.46
C TYR A 112 21.86 -2.81 -7.55
N ARG A 113 22.46 -1.64 -7.37
CA ARG A 113 23.47 -1.11 -8.29
C ARG A 113 24.73 -1.99 -8.32
N GLU A 114 25.20 -2.46 -7.16
CA GLU A 114 26.31 -3.41 -7.07
C GLU A 114 25.98 -4.72 -7.79
N MET A 115 24.71 -5.17 -7.76
CA MET A 115 24.24 -6.32 -8.51
C MET A 115 24.02 -6.03 -10.00
N GLY A 116 24.26 -4.78 -10.46
CA GLY A 116 24.18 -4.36 -11.85
C GLY A 116 22.76 -4.03 -12.33
N TYR A 117 21.80 -3.77 -11.45
CA TYR A 117 20.46 -3.33 -11.82
C TYR A 117 20.44 -1.82 -12.12
N SER A 118 19.61 -1.42 -13.08
CA SER A 118 19.04 -0.07 -13.08
C SER A 118 18.07 0.06 -11.91
N VAL A 119 18.05 1.22 -11.25
CA VAL A 119 17.23 1.44 -10.07
C VAL A 119 16.28 2.61 -10.29
N LEU A 120 15.02 2.43 -9.97
CA LEU A 120 14.00 3.46 -9.94
C LEU A 120 13.44 3.57 -8.52
N MET A 121 13.82 4.62 -7.82
CA MET A 121 13.25 4.98 -6.52
C MET A 121 12.08 5.93 -6.76
N VAL A 122 10.88 5.62 -6.26
CA VAL A 122 9.70 6.44 -6.51
C VAL A 122 9.13 7.01 -5.21
N ASP A 123 8.56 8.20 -5.29
CA ASP A 123 7.67 8.71 -4.26
C ASP A 123 6.28 8.13 -4.49
N LEU A 124 5.74 7.42 -3.51
CA LEU A 124 4.35 6.96 -3.53
C LEU A 124 3.39 8.15 -3.56
N ARG A 125 2.17 7.93 -4.05
CA ARG A 125 1.11 8.95 -4.04
C ARG A 125 0.96 9.57 -2.65
N GLY A 126 0.78 10.89 -2.59
CA GLY A 126 0.70 11.64 -1.34
C GLY A 126 2.02 11.85 -0.61
N HIS A 127 3.16 11.38 -1.15
CA HIS A 127 4.50 11.51 -0.56
C HIS A 127 5.48 12.23 -1.48
N GLY A 128 6.57 12.70 -0.91
CA GLY A 128 7.68 13.33 -1.63
C GLY A 128 7.21 14.46 -2.54
N GLU A 129 7.57 14.36 -3.82
CA GLU A 129 7.15 15.29 -4.89
C GLU A 129 6.02 14.71 -5.75
N SER A 130 5.55 13.49 -5.46
CA SER A 130 4.37 12.93 -6.13
C SER A 130 3.11 13.68 -5.73
N GLY A 131 2.16 13.73 -6.64
CA GLY A 131 0.82 14.27 -6.41
C GLY A 131 0.04 13.45 -5.39
N GLY A 132 -1.14 13.95 -5.07
CA GLY A 132 -1.94 13.45 -3.95
C GLY A 132 -1.63 14.20 -2.65
N GLU A 133 -2.64 14.36 -1.83
CA GLU A 133 -2.53 15.10 -0.57
C GLU A 133 -2.22 14.15 0.60
N TYR A 134 -2.75 12.93 0.53
CA TYR A 134 -2.67 11.92 1.58
C TYR A 134 -2.14 10.58 1.05
N PRO A 135 -1.63 9.72 1.95
CA PRO A 135 -1.29 8.34 1.59
C PRO A 135 -2.50 7.60 1.01
N ASP A 136 -2.31 6.81 -0.03
CA ASP A 136 -3.39 6.24 -0.83
C ASP A 136 -3.81 4.82 -0.42
N TRP A 137 -3.02 4.15 0.43
CA TRP A 137 -3.28 2.83 1.02
C TRP A 137 -3.61 1.70 0.03
N GLY A 138 -3.22 1.84 -1.24
CA GLY A 138 -3.41 0.82 -2.26
C GLY A 138 -4.58 1.10 -3.23
N VAL A 139 -5.30 2.21 -3.06
CA VAL A 139 -6.48 2.52 -3.90
C VAL A 139 -6.07 2.73 -5.36
N HIS A 140 -5.03 3.53 -5.63
CA HIS A 140 -4.50 3.80 -6.98
C HIS A 140 -3.07 3.30 -7.18
N ASP A 141 -2.45 2.67 -6.17
CA ASP A 141 -1.03 2.30 -6.24
C ASP A 141 -0.73 1.27 -7.36
N ILE A 142 -1.72 0.44 -7.76
CA ILE A 142 -1.55 -0.48 -8.89
C ILE A 142 -1.40 0.28 -10.20
N GLU A 143 -2.27 1.27 -10.43
CA GLU A 143 -2.25 2.14 -11.60
C GLU A 143 -0.97 3.00 -11.64
N ASP A 144 -0.54 3.48 -10.47
CA ASP A 144 0.73 4.22 -10.33
C ASP A 144 1.94 3.34 -10.65
N LEU A 145 1.94 2.09 -10.18
CA LEU A 145 3.01 1.14 -10.49
C LEU A 145 3.02 0.75 -11.96
N ASN A 146 1.86 0.63 -12.62
CA ASN A 146 1.79 0.45 -14.08
C ASN A 146 2.50 1.58 -14.82
N ALA A 147 2.26 2.83 -14.44
CA ALA A 147 2.93 3.98 -15.06
C ALA A 147 4.45 3.91 -14.90
N TRP A 148 4.95 3.44 -13.77
CA TRP A 148 6.39 3.25 -13.55
C TRP A 148 6.98 2.07 -14.33
N VAL A 149 6.24 0.96 -14.44
CA VAL A 149 6.63 -0.19 -15.29
C VAL A 149 6.69 0.24 -16.74
N ASP A 150 5.70 0.98 -17.22
CA ASP A 150 5.66 1.51 -18.59
C ASP A 150 6.82 2.46 -18.87
N PHE A 151 7.17 3.32 -17.92
CA PHE A 151 8.36 4.19 -18.02
C PHE A 151 9.64 3.37 -18.23
N LEU A 152 9.84 2.30 -17.46
CA LEU A 152 11.01 1.43 -17.62
C LEU A 152 10.98 0.66 -18.95
N LYS A 153 9.81 0.17 -19.35
CA LYS A 153 9.61 -0.53 -20.63
C LYS A 153 9.78 0.38 -21.85
N ALA A 154 9.44 1.66 -21.72
CA ALA A 154 9.70 2.65 -22.77
C ALA A 154 11.20 2.93 -22.96
N LYS A 155 12.00 2.82 -21.88
CA LYS A 155 13.46 2.90 -21.98
C LYS A 155 14.08 1.66 -22.62
N ASP A 156 13.56 0.48 -22.26
CA ASP A 156 14.00 -0.79 -22.80
C ASP A 156 12.85 -1.82 -22.73
N PRO A 157 12.23 -2.18 -23.87
CA PRO A 157 11.14 -3.15 -23.91
C PRO A 157 11.51 -4.54 -23.37
N SER A 158 12.81 -4.89 -23.36
CA SER A 158 13.31 -6.16 -22.84
C SER A 158 13.60 -6.14 -21.33
N MET A 159 13.41 -4.99 -20.67
CA MET A 159 13.72 -4.81 -19.26
C MET A 159 13.03 -5.85 -18.38
N GLN A 160 13.82 -6.54 -17.56
CA GLN A 160 13.37 -7.48 -16.54
C GLN A 160 13.24 -6.73 -15.21
N ILE A 161 12.01 -6.50 -14.78
CA ILE A 161 11.71 -5.61 -13.66
C ILE A 161 11.37 -6.43 -12.42
N GLY A 162 12.01 -6.12 -11.29
CA GLY A 162 11.61 -6.53 -9.95
C GLY A 162 11.04 -5.36 -9.15
N ILE A 163 10.32 -5.65 -8.10
CA ILE A 163 9.77 -4.64 -7.18
C ILE A 163 10.22 -4.97 -5.76
N HIS A 164 10.78 -4.00 -5.06
CA HIS A 164 11.14 -4.10 -3.66
C HIS A 164 10.46 -2.97 -2.88
N GLY A 165 9.60 -3.32 -1.97
CA GLY A 165 8.91 -2.38 -1.11
C GLY A 165 9.28 -2.53 0.36
N ILE A 166 9.20 -1.43 1.10
CA ILE A 166 9.50 -1.34 2.53
C ILE A 166 8.24 -0.85 3.25
N SER A 167 7.77 -1.57 4.27
CA SER A 167 6.60 -1.22 5.09
C SER A 167 5.34 -1.00 4.21
N LEU A 168 4.78 0.22 4.13
CA LEU A 168 3.68 0.53 3.20
C LEU A 168 4.04 0.14 1.76
N GLY A 169 5.26 0.47 1.30
CA GLY A 169 5.73 0.09 -0.03
C GLY A 169 5.79 -1.42 -0.24
N ALA A 170 6.06 -2.21 0.82
CA ALA A 170 6.01 -3.66 0.77
C ALA A 170 4.58 -4.18 0.58
N ALA A 171 3.61 -3.57 1.26
CA ALA A 171 2.21 -3.87 1.04
C ALA A 171 1.80 -3.55 -0.42
N MET A 172 2.22 -2.40 -0.97
CA MET A 172 1.96 -2.04 -2.37
C MET A 172 2.60 -3.04 -3.35
N ALA A 173 3.82 -3.51 -3.08
CA ALA A 173 4.47 -4.55 -3.88
C ALA A 173 3.66 -5.86 -3.85
N LEU A 174 3.13 -6.26 -2.68
CA LEU A 174 2.28 -7.45 -2.54
C LEU A 174 0.92 -7.28 -3.23
N LEU A 175 0.29 -6.11 -3.15
CA LEU A 175 -0.93 -5.81 -3.90
C LEU A 175 -0.69 -5.96 -5.40
N TYR A 176 0.39 -5.38 -5.90
CA TYR A 176 0.76 -5.46 -7.31
C TYR A 176 1.08 -6.89 -7.75
N SER A 177 1.67 -7.71 -6.87
CA SER A 177 2.01 -9.10 -7.18
C SER A 177 0.79 -9.98 -7.51
N GLY A 178 -0.39 -9.60 -7.01
CA GLY A 178 -1.66 -10.27 -7.28
C GLY A 178 -2.43 -9.71 -8.47
N SER A 179 -1.95 -8.62 -9.09
CA SER A 179 -2.55 -8.04 -10.28
C SER A 179 -2.13 -8.80 -11.54
N LYS A 180 -2.88 -8.62 -12.62
CA LYS A 180 -2.56 -9.21 -13.93
C LYS A 180 -1.23 -8.66 -14.48
N GLU A 181 -1.00 -7.38 -14.32
CA GLU A 181 0.21 -6.69 -14.76
C GLU A 181 1.42 -7.12 -13.95
N GLY A 182 1.22 -7.41 -12.66
CA GLY A 182 2.23 -7.88 -11.73
C GLY A 182 2.80 -9.26 -12.04
N GLU A 183 2.05 -10.11 -12.76
CA GLU A 183 2.55 -11.43 -13.20
C GLU A 183 3.79 -11.32 -14.10
N ALA A 184 3.99 -10.21 -14.79
CA ALA A 184 5.14 -9.97 -15.66
C ALA A 184 6.43 -9.63 -14.92
N MET A 185 6.37 -9.31 -13.62
CA MET A 185 7.54 -8.96 -12.82
C MET A 185 8.40 -10.18 -12.54
N LYS A 186 9.71 -9.98 -12.40
CA LYS A 186 10.68 -11.09 -12.23
C LYS A 186 10.81 -11.55 -10.79
N PHE A 187 10.59 -10.67 -9.85
CA PHE A 187 10.59 -10.96 -8.41
C PHE A 187 9.92 -9.84 -7.63
N TYR A 188 9.56 -10.17 -6.41
CA TYR A 188 9.11 -9.23 -5.39
C TYR A 188 9.93 -9.39 -4.12
N VAL A 189 10.21 -8.28 -3.45
CA VAL A 189 10.74 -8.26 -2.09
C VAL A 189 9.80 -7.41 -1.24
N ALA A 190 9.26 -8.00 -0.19
CA ALA A 190 8.39 -7.34 0.78
C ALA A 190 9.10 -7.25 2.12
N ASP A 191 9.61 -6.08 2.47
CA ASP A 191 10.32 -5.83 3.71
C ASP A 191 9.38 -5.15 4.73
N SER A 192 9.06 -5.87 5.83
CA SER A 192 8.24 -5.39 6.94
C SER A 192 6.81 -5.00 6.54
N SER A 193 6.14 -5.79 5.69
CA SER A 193 4.75 -5.56 5.28
C SER A 193 3.75 -5.96 6.38
N TYR A 194 2.65 -5.21 6.49
CA TYR A 194 1.44 -5.74 7.13
C TYR A 194 0.75 -6.76 6.20
N ALA A 195 0.00 -7.69 6.80
CA ALA A 195 -0.76 -8.69 6.05
C ALA A 195 -2.14 -8.16 5.64
N SER A 196 -2.83 -7.48 6.57
CA SER A 196 -4.16 -6.93 6.36
C SER A 196 -4.31 -5.60 7.11
N LEU A 197 -4.96 -4.61 6.48
CA LEU A 197 -5.29 -3.34 7.15
C LEU A 197 -6.24 -3.55 8.33
N MET A 198 -7.21 -4.46 8.20
CA MET A 198 -8.15 -4.75 9.28
C MET A 198 -7.47 -5.40 10.48
N GLU A 199 -6.59 -6.37 10.25
CA GLU A 199 -5.84 -7.02 11.33
C GLU A 199 -4.86 -6.05 12.01
N LEU A 200 -4.18 -5.22 11.21
CA LEU A 200 -3.33 -4.15 11.75
C LEU A 200 -4.15 -3.19 12.62
N GLY A 201 -5.33 -2.79 12.16
CA GLY A 201 -6.24 -1.93 12.93
C GLY A 201 -6.69 -2.58 14.25
N ARG A 202 -7.10 -3.84 14.23
CA ARG A 202 -7.46 -4.60 15.44
C ARG A 202 -6.30 -4.66 16.44
N GLU A 203 -5.11 -5.01 15.96
CA GLU A 203 -3.90 -5.08 16.77
C GLU A 203 -3.59 -3.73 17.43
N LYS A 204 -3.66 -2.63 16.67
CA LYS A 204 -3.42 -1.29 17.21
C LYS A 204 -4.48 -0.88 18.23
N ILE A 205 -5.77 -1.10 17.96
CA ILE A 205 -6.84 -0.84 18.93
C ILE A 205 -6.56 -1.60 20.23
N MET A 206 -6.31 -2.90 20.16
CA MET A 206 -6.04 -3.71 21.35
C MET A 206 -4.78 -3.26 22.09
N ARG A 207 -3.71 -2.94 21.38
CA ARG A 207 -2.45 -2.50 21.98
C ARG A 207 -2.58 -1.18 22.73
N TYR A 208 -3.29 -0.21 22.14
CA TYR A 208 -3.38 1.15 22.73
C TYR A 208 -4.50 1.31 23.74
N THR A 209 -5.59 0.55 23.60
CA THR A 209 -6.77 0.74 24.46
C THR A 209 -7.04 -0.44 25.40
N GLY A 210 -6.65 -1.65 25.02
CA GLY A 210 -7.01 -2.88 25.74
C GLY A 210 -8.52 -3.18 25.73
N ASP A 211 -9.31 -2.52 24.86
CA ASP A 211 -10.77 -2.58 24.85
C ASP A 211 -11.27 -3.33 23.60
N ASP A 212 -11.70 -4.57 23.78
CA ASP A 212 -12.27 -5.44 22.73
C ASP A 212 -13.60 -4.92 22.17
N ARG A 213 -14.32 -4.07 22.89
CA ARG A 213 -15.57 -3.45 22.41
C ARG A 213 -15.30 -2.49 21.25
N LEU A 214 -14.14 -1.85 21.21
CA LEU A 214 -13.74 -0.99 20.09
C LEU A 214 -13.43 -1.85 18.84
N VAL A 215 -12.83 -3.02 19.02
CA VAL A 215 -12.63 -4.00 17.93
C VAL A 215 -13.96 -4.48 17.39
N LEU A 216 -14.91 -4.85 18.29
CA LEU A 216 -16.26 -5.20 17.88
C LEU A 216 -16.96 -4.05 17.14
N GLY A 217 -16.78 -2.81 17.60
CA GLY A 217 -17.30 -1.61 16.93
C GLY A 217 -16.76 -1.48 15.51
N MET A 218 -15.46 -1.70 15.30
CA MET A 218 -14.83 -1.71 13.98
C MET A 218 -15.43 -2.80 13.08
N ASP A 219 -15.67 -4.01 13.61
CA ASP A 219 -16.27 -5.11 12.85
C ASP A 219 -17.72 -4.82 12.44
N VAL A 220 -18.50 -4.21 13.34
CA VAL A 220 -19.88 -3.79 13.04
C VAL A 220 -19.94 -2.69 12.00
N LEU A 221 -18.96 -1.77 11.99
CA LEU A 221 -18.89 -0.67 11.02
C LEU A 221 -18.29 -1.12 9.68
N ASN A 222 -17.54 -2.21 9.63
CA ASN A 222 -16.85 -2.68 8.42
C ASN A 222 -17.74 -2.78 7.17
N PRO A 223 -18.98 -3.32 7.19
CA PRO A 223 -19.82 -3.35 6.00
C PRO A 223 -20.14 -1.95 5.44
N PHE A 224 -20.31 -0.97 6.31
CA PHE A 224 -20.57 0.41 5.92
C PHE A 224 -19.30 1.12 5.40
N PHE A 225 -18.16 0.84 6.01
CA PHE A 225 -16.86 1.28 5.50
C PHE A 225 -16.59 0.72 4.09
N GLN A 226 -16.81 -0.57 3.87
CA GLN A 226 -16.66 -1.18 2.54
C GLN A 226 -17.65 -0.60 1.52
N ALA A 227 -18.86 -0.24 1.94
CA ALA A 227 -19.82 0.44 1.08
C ALA A 227 -19.32 1.84 0.68
N ALA A 228 -18.75 2.60 1.62
CA ALA A 228 -18.13 3.90 1.34
C ALA A 228 -16.93 3.74 0.38
N LEU A 229 -16.01 2.83 0.65
CA LEU A 229 -14.86 2.52 -0.22
C LEU A 229 -15.30 2.15 -1.64
N PHE A 230 -16.35 1.33 -1.77
CA PHE A 230 -16.89 0.98 -3.09
C PHE A 230 -17.56 2.16 -3.81
N VAL A 231 -18.24 3.03 -3.09
CA VAL A 231 -18.89 4.22 -3.69
C VAL A 231 -17.85 5.21 -4.19
N HIS A 232 -16.80 5.48 -3.40
CA HIS A 232 -15.75 6.44 -3.73
C HIS A 232 -14.77 5.90 -4.76
N ASP A 233 -14.23 4.69 -4.56
CA ASP A 233 -13.07 4.19 -5.31
C ASP A 233 -13.34 2.94 -6.14
N ARG A 234 -14.56 2.36 -6.07
CA ARG A 234 -14.89 1.08 -6.73
C ARG A 234 -14.03 -0.09 -6.26
N LYS A 235 -13.43 0.00 -5.08
CA LYS A 235 -12.60 -1.02 -4.43
C LYS A 235 -13.33 -1.60 -3.22
N LEU A 236 -12.92 -2.79 -2.82
CA LEU A 236 -13.31 -3.41 -1.54
C LEU A 236 -12.04 -3.64 -0.71
N LEU A 237 -12.17 -3.83 0.59
CA LEU A 237 -11.01 -4.09 1.47
C LEU A 237 -10.13 -5.23 0.99
N ARG A 238 -10.71 -6.29 0.43
CA ARG A 238 -9.95 -7.43 -0.15
C ARG A 238 -9.04 -7.02 -1.32
N ASP A 239 -9.37 -5.93 -2.00
CA ASP A 239 -8.58 -5.42 -3.13
C ASP A 239 -7.35 -4.66 -2.61
N LEU A 240 -7.43 -4.14 -1.37
CA LEU A 240 -6.37 -3.44 -0.64
C LEU A 240 -5.66 -4.32 0.40
N ASP A 241 -5.90 -5.63 0.38
CA ASP A 241 -5.38 -6.57 1.38
C ASP A 241 -4.18 -7.34 0.81
N PRO A 242 -2.95 -7.09 1.32
CA PRO A 242 -1.74 -7.76 0.84
C PRO A 242 -1.80 -9.28 0.95
N LEU A 243 -2.43 -9.82 2.00
CA LEU A 243 -2.57 -11.26 2.19
C LEU A 243 -3.40 -11.88 1.06
N VAL A 244 -4.56 -11.27 0.76
CA VAL A 244 -5.47 -11.74 -0.29
C VAL A 244 -4.84 -11.61 -1.69
N GLN A 245 -4.13 -10.52 -1.94
CA GLN A 245 -3.53 -10.29 -3.25
C GLN A 245 -2.29 -11.15 -3.46
N SER A 246 -1.39 -11.26 -2.47
CA SER A 246 -0.20 -12.10 -2.57
C SER A 246 -0.51 -13.59 -2.75
N ALA A 247 -1.67 -14.07 -2.32
CA ALA A 247 -2.15 -15.42 -2.59
C ALA A 247 -2.29 -15.72 -4.10
N LYS A 248 -2.43 -14.69 -4.92
CA LYS A 248 -2.49 -14.80 -6.39
C LYS A 248 -1.12 -14.68 -7.08
N ALA A 249 -0.08 -14.30 -6.33
CA ALA A 249 1.27 -14.06 -6.87
C ALA A 249 1.82 -15.30 -7.59
N ARG A 250 2.53 -15.07 -8.70
CA ARG A 250 3.15 -16.13 -9.51
C ARG A 250 4.67 -15.96 -9.61
N SER A 251 5.17 -14.77 -9.39
CA SER A 251 6.61 -14.46 -9.44
C SER A 251 7.29 -14.80 -8.12
N PRO A 252 8.61 -15.07 -8.10
CA PRO A 252 9.38 -15.28 -6.89
C PRO A 252 9.16 -14.16 -5.86
N LEU A 253 9.00 -14.53 -4.60
CA LEU A 253 8.73 -13.61 -3.49
C LEU A 253 9.70 -13.85 -2.33
N LEU A 254 10.42 -12.81 -1.93
CA LEU A 254 11.19 -12.76 -0.70
C LEU A 254 10.43 -11.88 0.31
N ILE A 255 10.17 -12.41 1.49
CA ILE A 255 9.62 -11.67 2.62
C ILE A 255 10.73 -11.46 3.63
N LEU A 256 10.93 -10.23 4.06
CA LEU A 256 11.87 -9.85 5.11
C LEU A 256 11.08 -9.23 6.26
N HIS A 257 11.39 -9.60 7.51
CA HIS A 257 10.71 -9.02 8.66
C HIS A 257 11.55 -9.15 9.94
N GLY A 258 11.62 -8.09 10.71
CA GLY A 258 12.27 -8.09 12.01
C GLY A 258 11.45 -8.85 13.05
N LYS A 259 12.01 -9.87 13.70
CA LYS A 259 11.31 -10.63 14.75
C LYS A 259 10.92 -9.77 15.97
N SER A 260 11.56 -8.64 16.15
CA SER A 260 11.29 -7.68 17.23
C SER A 260 10.58 -6.42 16.72
N ASP A 261 9.96 -6.48 15.54
CA ASP A 261 9.19 -5.35 15.04
C ASP A 261 7.98 -5.07 15.96
N THR A 262 7.95 -3.86 16.49
CA THR A 262 6.89 -3.40 17.41
C THR A 262 5.79 -2.66 16.67
N LEU A 263 6.02 -2.23 15.43
CA LEU A 263 5.02 -1.54 14.62
C LEU A 263 4.15 -2.54 13.88
N ILE A 264 4.76 -3.52 13.21
CA ILE A 264 4.05 -4.58 12.50
C ILE A 264 4.53 -5.92 13.07
N PRO A 265 3.68 -6.66 13.78
CA PRO A 265 4.08 -7.93 14.40
C PRO A 265 4.61 -8.94 13.39
N TYR A 266 5.65 -9.70 13.77
CA TYR A 266 6.28 -10.72 12.92
C TYR A 266 5.28 -11.76 12.38
N GLY A 267 4.19 -12.05 13.12
CA GLY A 267 3.10 -12.92 12.66
C GLY A 267 2.52 -12.52 11.30
N ALA A 268 2.52 -11.21 10.96
CA ALA A 268 2.08 -10.76 9.65
C ALA A 268 2.94 -11.34 8.51
N ALA A 269 4.26 -11.48 8.73
CA ALA A 269 5.15 -12.10 7.74
C ALA A 269 4.93 -13.62 7.65
N GLU A 270 4.64 -14.29 8.78
CA GLU A 270 4.30 -15.71 8.79
C GLU A 270 3.02 -15.99 8.03
N ASP A 271 1.99 -15.16 8.22
CA ASP A 271 0.72 -15.24 7.50
C ASP A 271 0.92 -15.02 6.00
N LEU A 272 1.63 -13.96 5.62
CA LEU A 272 1.97 -13.67 4.22
C LEU A 272 2.77 -14.82 3.58
N PHE A 273 3.75 -15.37 4.31
CA PHE A 273 4.53 -16.50 3.81
C PHE A 273 3.68 -17.75 3.64
N SER A 274 2.77 -18.03 4.58
CA SER A 274 1.86 -19.18 4.49
C SER A 274 0.97 -19.10 3.25
N GLU A 275 0.32 -17.96 3.06
CA GLU A 275 -0.76 -17.78 2.08
C GLU A 275 -0.28 -17.37 0.68
N ALA A 276 0.92 -16.79 0.54
CA ALA A 276 1.42 -16.35 -0.76
C ALA A 276 1.42 -17.48 -1.80
N GLY A 277 0.85 -17.22 -2.96
CA GLY A 277 0.71 -18.16 -4.08
C GLY A 277 1.97 -18.32 -4.92
N SER A 278 3.05 -17.60 -4.60
CA SER A 278 4.33 -17.69 -5.29
C SER A 278 4.87 -19.13 -5.24
N PRO A 279 5.28 -19.73 -6.37
CA PRO A 279 5.87 -21.07 -6.40
C PRO A 279 7.29 -21.12 -5.80
N ARG A 280 7.92 -19.94 -5.64
CA ARG A 280 9.23 -19.78 -5.00
C ARG A 280 9.15 -18.61 -4.01
N LYS A 281 9.03 -18.93 -2.74
CA LYS A 281 8.95 -17.95 -1.66
C LYS A 281 9.92 -18.26 -0.54
N GLU A 282 10.47 -17.20 0.08
CA GLU A 282 11.43 -17.29 1.19
C GLU A 282 11.01 -16.25 2.27
N LEU A 283 11.26 -16.58 3.56
CA LEU A 283 11.04 -15.72 4.73
C LEU A 283 12.31 -15.70 5.59
#